data_f22854b80a7f1203b46fc0c7f12c365b
#
_entry.id   f22854b80a7f1203b46fc0c7f12c365b
#
_cell.length_a   1.000
_cell.length_b   1.000
_cell.length_c   1.000
_cell.angle_alpha   90.00
_cell.angle_beta   90.00
_cell.angle_gamma   90.00
#
_symmetry.space_group_name_H-M   'P 1'
#
loop_
_entity.id
_entity.type
_entity.pdbx_description
1 polymer ?
#
loop_
_entity_poly.entity_id
_entity_poly.type
_entity_poly.pdbx_seq_one_letter_code
_entity_poly.pdbx_strand_id
1 'polypeptide(L)'
;EIGYKTQKVTLLTEIHPAVGFCNEKISIYLAEELIKTKMNLDSDEFVELIPTKLNEALELIENGIITDAKTIIALLWYEKYLSKKPIR
;
A
#
# COMPACT_ATOMS: atom_id res chain seq x y z
N GLU A 1 13.67 3.89 -1.06
CA GLU A 1 14.07 3.12 0.12
C GLU A 1 13.87 1.63 -0.09
N ILE A 2 12.88 1.25 -0.89
CA ILE A 2 12.67 -0.15 -1.24
C ILE A 2 13.20 -0.45 -2.65
N GLY A 3 13.99 0.45 -3.21
CA GLY A 3 14.61 0.25 -4.52
C GLY A 3 13.82 0.84 -5.68
N TYR A 4 12.84 1.72 -5.41
CA TYR A 4 12.04 2.36 -6.44
C TYR A 4 11.79 3.82 -6.13
N LYS A 5 11.78 4.64 -7.18
CA LYS A 5 11.26 6.01 -7.12
C LYS A 5 9.93 6.05 -7.87
N THR A 6 9.04 6.91 -7.43
CA THR A 6 7.76 7.09 -8.12
C THR A 6 7.71 8.44 -8.81
N GLN A 7 7.09 8.48 -9.98
CA GLN A 7 6.82 9.71 -10.71
C GLN A 7 5.35 10.12 -10.60
N LYS A 8 4.53 9.30 -9.98
CA LYS A 8 3.12 9.61 -9.80
C LYS A 8 2.63 9.06 -8.47
N VAL A 9 2.14 9.97 -7.61
CA VAL A 9 1.61 9.61 -6.31
C VAL A 9 0.19 10.16 -6.20
N THR A 10 -0.75 9.30 -5.84
CA THR A 10 -2.14 9.67 -5.66
C THR A 10 -2.58 9.34 -4.24
N LEU A 11 -3.17 10.29 -3.54
CA LEU A 11 -3.73 10.02 -2.23
C LEU A 11 -5.01 9.21 -2.40
N LEU A 12 -5.05 8.02 -1.80
CA LEU A 12 -6.24 7.17 -1.85
C LEU A 12 -7.20 7.48 -0.72
N THR A 13 -6.71 7.53 0.50
CA THR A 13 -7.54 7.82 1.66
C THR A 13 -6.67 8.17 2.86
N GLU A 14 -7.32 8.68 3.90
CA GLU A 14 -6.70 8.94 5.20
C GLU A 14 -7.51 8.20 6.25
N ILE A 15 -6.82 7.59 7.21
CA ILE A 15 -7.47 6.79 8.24
C ILE A 15 -6.95 7.15 9.61
N HIS A 16 -7.77 6.85 10.61
CA HIS A 16 -7.38 6.96 12.02
C HIS A 16 -7.43 5.55 12.59
N PRO A 17 -6.29 4.92 12.88
CA PRO A 17 -6.28 3.52 13.30
C PRO A 17 -6.90 3.27 14.66
N ALA A 18 -6.95 4.30 15.53
CA ALA A 18 -7.44 4.11 16.89
C ALA A 18 -8.09 5.39 17.40
N VAL A 19 -9.20 5.78 16.76
CA VAL A 19 -9.98 6.95 17.20
C VAL A 19 -10.42 6.76 18.65
N GLY A 20 -10.18 7.76 19.48
CA GLY A 20 -10.50 7.69 20.91
C GLY A 20 -9.34 7.24 21.78
N PHE A 21 -8.30 6.68 21.20
CA PHE A 21 -7.10 6.26 21.94
C PHE A 21 -5.88 7.07 21.56
N CYS A 22 -5.80 7.52 20.32
CA CYS A 22 -4.68 8.35 19.88
C CYS A 22 -5.15 9.24 18.73
N ASN A 23 -4.32 10.25 18.42
CA ASN A 23 -4.60 11.19 17.34
C ASN A 23 -3.88 10.83 16.04
N GLU A 24 -3.36 9.62 15.96
CA GLU A 24 -2.63 9.20 14.77
C GLU A 24 -3.52 9.20 13.54
N LYS A 25 -3.00 9.74 12.45
CA LYS A 25 -3.66 9.73 11.15
C LYS A 25 -2.68 9.18 10.14
N ILE A 26 -3.12 8.21 9.35
CA ILE A 26 -2.30 7.58 8.33
C ILE A 26 -2.86 7.94 6.96
N SER A 27 -2.00 8.49 6.12
CA SER A 27 -2.35 8.81 4.74
C SER A 27 -1.87 7.67 3.84
N ILE A 28 -2.77 7.13 3.04
CA ILE A 28 -2.47 6.01 2.17
C ILE A 28 -2.38 6.50 0.72
N TYR A 29 -1.23 6.31 0.12
CA TYR A 29 -0.94 6.78 -1.24
C TYR A 29 -0.75 5.62 -2.19
N LEU A 30 -1.16 5.83 -3.44
CA LEU A 30 -0.83 4.95 -4.55
C LEU A 30 0.37 5.53 -5.27
N ALA A 31 1.44 4.76 -5.38
CA ALA A 31 2.62 5.13 -6.12
C ALA A 31 2.64 4.37 -7.44
N GLU A 32 2.70 5.12 -8.53
CA GLU A 32 2.72 4.55 -9.88
C GLU A 32 3.93 5.08 -10.64
N GLU A 33 4.15 4.57 -11.86
CA GLU A 33 5.26 4.99 -12.70
C GLU A 33 6.58 4.87 -11.96
N LEU A 34 6.82 3.68 -11.44
CA LEU A 34 7.98 3.40 -10.60
C LEU A 34 9.25 3.26 -11.45
N ILE A 35 10.33 3.82 -10.94
CA ILE A 35 11.65 3.67 -11.54
C ILE A 35 12.52 2.93 -10.54
N LYS A 36 13.16 1.85 -11.00
CA LYS A 36 14.00 1.05 -10.13
C LYS A 36 15.24 1.84 -9.73
N THR A 37 15.55 1.86 -8.46
CA THR A 37 16.73 2.54 -7.92
C THR A 37 17.43 1.61 -6.96
N LYS A 38 18.56 2.06 -6.43
CA LYS A 38 19.29 1.32 -5.43
C LYS A 38 18.53 1.37 -4.10
N MET A 39 18.35 0.21 -3.48
CA MET A 39 17.72 0.15 -2.16
C MET A 39 18.61 0.83 -1.12
N ASN A 40 18.00 1.64 -0.27
CA ASN A 40 18.72 2.40 0.75
C ASN A 40 18.00 2.26 2.08
N LEU A 41 18.39 1.23 2.84
CA LEU A 41 17.80 0.94 4.15
C LEU A 41 18.77 1.33 5.25
N ASP A 42 18.21 1.68 6.41
CA ASP A 42 19.02 1.87 7.60
C ASP A 42 19.63 0.53 8.02
N SER A 43 20.74 0.59 8.75
CA SER A 43 21.51 -0.62 9.07
C SER A 43 20.72 -1.64 9.88
N ASP A 44 19.68 -1.21 10.60
CA ASP A 44 18.85 -2.09 11.41
C ASP A 44 17.50 -2.41 10.75
N GLU A 45 17.28 -1.95 9.53
CA GLU A 45 16.04 -2.22 8.82
C GLU A 45 16.13 -3.53 8.05
N PHE A 46 15.02 -4.25 8.06
CA PHE A 46 14.89 -5.51 7.35
C PHE A 46 13.63 -5.46 6.50
N VAL A 47 13.79 -5.32 5.19
CA VAL A 47 12.64 -5.23 4.29
C VAL A 47 12.81 -6.24 3.16
N GLU A 48 11.79 -7.06 2.99
CA GLU A 48 11.71 -7.99 1.87
C GLU A 48 10.64 -7.53 0.92
N LEU A 49 11.00 -7.36 -0.35
CA LEU A 49 10.07 -6.95 -1.39
C LEU A 49 9.43 -8.19 -1.99
N ILE A 50 8.10 -8.31 -1.88
CA ILE A 50 7.35 -9.46 -2.37
C ILE A 50 6.34 -8.98 -3.42
N PRO A 51 6.74 -8.94 -4.72
CA PRO A 51 5.79 -8.55 -5.77
C PRO A 51 4.60 -9.50 -5.80
N THR A 52 3.40 -8.95 -5.79
CA THR A 52 2.18 -9.74 -5.67
C THR A 52 1.09 -9.13 -6.55
N LYS A 53 0.38 -9.97 -7.30
CA LYS A 53 -0.77 -9.50 -8.06
C LYS A 53 -1.92 -9.12 -7.14
N LEU A 54 -2.73 -8.15 -7.56
CA LEU A 54 -3.81 -7.67 -6.71
C LEU A 54 -4.78 -8.77 -6.31
N ASN A 55 -5.21 -9.60 -7.26
CA ASN A 55 -6.15 -10.66 -6.93
C ASN A 55 -5.57 -11.67 -5.95
N GLU A 56 -4.27 -11.93 -6.03
CA GLU A 56 -3.60 -12.81 -5.06
C GLU A 56 -3.54 -12.17 -3.68
N ALA A 57 -3.27 -10.86 -3.63
CA ALA A 57 -3.25 -10.13 -2.37
C ALA A 57 -4.63 -10.13 -1.70
N LEU A 58 -5.70 -9.98 -2.49
CA LEU A 58 -7.05 -10.01 -1.96
C LEU A 58 -7.41 -11.39 -1.41
N GLU A 59 -6.93 -12.46 -2.06
CA GLU A 59 -7.12 -13.80 -1.52
C GLU A 59 -6.40 -13.98 -0.19
N LEU A 60 -5.21 -13.39 -0.05
CA LEU A 60 -4.47 -13.47 1.22
C LEU A 60 -5.23 -12.76 2.34
N ILE A 61 -5.98 -11.71 2.02
CA ILE A 61 -6.85 -11.07 3.02
C ILE A 61 -7.98 -12.02 3.40
N GLU A 62 -8.65 -12.62 2.42
CA GLU A 62 -9.79 -13.52 2.67
C GLU A 62 -9.37 -14.72 3.49
N ASN A 63 -8.18 -15.23 3.27
CA ASN A 63 -7.68 -16.42 3.97
C ASN A 63 -7.03 -16.10 5.31
N GLY A 64 -7.05 -14.84 5.73
CA GLY A 64 -6.54 -14.43 7.04
C GLY A 64 -5.03 -14.39 7.14
N ILE A 65 -4.31 -14.39 6.03
CA ILE A 65 -2.85 -14.30 6.04
C ILE A 65 -2.41 -12.85 6.15
N ILE A 66 -3.06 -11.95 5.40
CA ILE A 66 -2.84 -10.51 5.58
C ILE A 66 -3.85 -10.02 6.61
N THR A 67 -3.36 -9.52 7.73
CA THR A 67 -4.20 -9.08 8.85
C THR A 67 -3.95 -7.63 9.25
N ASP A 68 -2.92 -6.99 8.73
CA ASP A 68 -2.61 -5.61 9.07
C ASP A 68 -3.70 -4.67 8.54
N ALA A 69 -4.27 -3.86 9.42
CA ALA A 69 -5.41 -3.01 9.07
C ALA A 69 -5.10 -2.04 7.94
N LYS A 70 -3.98 -1.34 7.99
CA LYS A 70 -3.68 -0.36 6.95
C LYS A 70 -3.38 -1.02 5.60
N THR A 71 -2.81 -2.22 5.62
CA THR A 71 -2.57 -2.98 4.40
C THR A 71 -3.88 -3.43 3.76
N ILE A 72 -4.80 -3.95 4.57
CA ILE A 72 -6.12 -4.37 4.09
C ILE A 72 -6.86 -3.18 3.47
N ILE A 73 -6.87 -2.06 4.16
CA ILE A 73 -7.54 -0.85 3.68
C ILE A 73 -6.92 -0.38 2.38
N ALA A 74 -5.59 -0.36 2.30
CA ALA A 74 -4.89 0.08 1.11
C ALA A 74 -5.24 -0.77 -0.10
N LEU A 75 -5.27 -2.09 0.06
CA LEU A 75 -5.56 -3.01 -1.03
C LEU A 75 -7.02 -2.88 -1.50
N LEU A 76 -7.95 -2.78 -0.57
CA LEU A 76 -9.36 -2.62 -0.92
C LEU A 76 -9.61 -1.27 -1.60
N TRP A 77 -8.97 -0.21 -1.14
CA TRP A 77 -9.07 1.11 -1.79
C TRP A 77 -8.45 1.11 -3.18
N TYR A 78 -7.34 0.39 -3.36
CA TYR A 78 -6.72 0.26 -4.66
C TYR A 78 -7.66 -0.45 -5.63
N GLU A 79 -8.31 -1.52 -5.19
CA GLU A 79 -9.29 -2.22 -6.01
C GLU A 79 -10.41 -1.28 -6.43
N LYS A 80 -10.93 -0.49 -5.49
CA LYS A 80 -11.97 0.48 -5.77
C LYS A 80 -11.51 1.55 -6.75
N TYR A 81 -10.28 2.03 -6.56
CA TYR A 81 -9.69 3.03 -7.45
C TYR A 81 -9.62 2.51 -8.88
N LEU A 82 -9.17 1.28 -9.05
CA LEU A 82 -9.08 0.67 -10.38
C LEU A 82 -10.45 0.52 -11.03
N SER A 83 -11.47 0.19 -10.26
CA SER A 83 -12.82 0.00 -10.79
C SER A 83 -13.45 1.31 -11.27
N LYS A 84 -12.96 2.45 -10.82
CA LYS A 84 -13.45 3.76 -11.20
C LYS A 84 -12.73 4.36 -12.41
N LYS A 85 -11.63 3.75 -12.83
CA LYS A 85 -10.90 4.25 -13.98
C LYS A 85 -11.70 4.03 -15.26
N PRO A 86 -11.66 4.98 -16.21
CA PRO A 86 -12.30 4.78 -17.48
C PRO A 86 -11.70 3.59 -18.22
N ILE A 87 -12.53 2.88 -18.93
CA ILE A 87 -12.06 1.80 -19.80
C ILE A 87 -11.38 2.44 -21.01
N ARG A 88 -10.23 1.91 -21.38
CA ARG A 88 -9.45 2.45 -22.50
C ARG A 88 -9.22 1.42 -23.57
#